data_445f01c516626c490b4617a5cf72fd4b
#
_entry.id   445f01c516626c490b4617a5cf72fd4b
#
_cell.length_a   1.000
_cell.length_b   1.000
_cell.length_c   1.000
_cell.angle_alpha   90.00
_cell.angle_beta   90.00
_cell.angle_gamma   90.00
#
_symmetry.space_group_name_H-M   'P 1'
#
loop_
_entity.id
_entity.type
_entity.pdbx_description
1 polymer ?
#
loop_
_entity_poly.entity_id
_entity_poly.type
_entity_poly.pdbx_seq_one_letter_code
_entity_poly.pdbx_strand_id
1 'polypeptide(L)'
;MSSKIRVLIADDHAIVREGLRAILEAQPDFEIAGEAVDGQEAVDKTIQLKPDIVIMDLTMPRLNGLEAMRQIKRNDPDARVLVLTMHENDTYFFQVLDAGASGYFIKGGSSAELISALRTVWHGDVFLYPSMAKKLLGDYLKRARTGNDKESYKGLTEREQEILKLIAEGRTNQEIADTLILSTSTIQTHRAHIMAKLGLHTRTDLVKFAIHRGIITLDK
;
A
#
# COMPACT_ATOMS: atom_id res chain seq x y z
N MET A 1 32.41 -15.95 -10.69
CA MET A 1 31.40 -15.32 -11.57
C MET A 1 30.34 -14.74 -10.68
N SER A 2 30.10 -13.43 -10.74
CA SER A 2 29.01 -12.81 -9.96
C SER A 2 27.68 -13.40 -10.47
N SER A 3 26.84 -13.91 -9.58
CA SER A 3 25.49 -14.36 -9.95
C SER A 3 24.69 -13.16 -10.47
N LYS A 4 23.97 -13.35 -11.58
CA LYS A 4 23.10 -12.32 -12.12
C LYS A 4 21.91 -12.09 -11.20
N ILE A 5 21.41 -10.87 -11.17
CA ILE A 5 20.19 -10.48 -10.46
C ILE A 5 18.98 -11.03 -11.22
N ARG A 6 18.24 -11.95 -10.62
CA ARG A 6 17.09 -12.62 -11.21
C ARG A 6 15.81 -11.82 -10.97
N VAL A 7 15.18 -11.38 -12.05
CA VAL A 7 14.00 -10.48 -12.00
C VAL A 7 12.77 -11.18 -12.56
N LEU A 8 11.67 -11.16 -11.79
CA LEU A 8 10.33 -11.51 -12.26
C LEU A 8 9.61 -10.20 -12.66
N ILE A 9 9.03 -10.19 -13.88
CA ILE A 9 8.26 -9.04 -14.38
C ILE A 9 6.77 -9.38 -14.32
N ALA A 10 5.99 -8.61 -13.55
CA ALA A 10 4.55 -8.76 -13.43
C ALA A 10 3.82 -7.49 -13.90
N ASP A 11 3.19 -7.55 -15.06
CA ASP A 11 2.41 -6.48 -15.68
C ASP A 11 1.42 -7.12 -16.68
N ASP A 12 0.19 -6.65 -16.77
CA ASP A 12 -0.80 -7.21 -17.71
C ASP A 12 -0.61 -6.73 -19.15
N HIS A 13 0.13 -5.61 -19.36
CA HIS A 13 0.43 -5.05 -20.67
C HIS A 13 1.65 -5.69 -21.32
N ALA A 14 1.44 -6.42 -22.43
CA ALA A 14 2.53 -7.11 -23.15
C ALA A 14 3.67 -6.14 -23.57
N ILE A 15 3.31 -4.97 -24.10
CA ILE A 15 4.29 -3.95 -24.53
C ILE A 15 5.17 -3.48 -23.39
N VAL A 16 4.61 -3.34 -22.18
CA VAL A 16 5.39 -2.95 -20.98
C VAL A 16 6.36 -4.07 -20.61
N ARG A 17 5.91 -5.33 -20.59
CA ARG A 17 6.80 -6.45 -20.28
C ARG A 17 7.92 -6.59 -21.31
N GLU A 18 7.62 -6.46 -22.62
CA GLU A 18 8.63 -6.47 -23.70
C GLU A 18 9.64 -5.34 -23.53
N GLY A 19 9.18 -4.13 -23.21
CA GLY A 19 10.04 -2.98 -22.94
C GLY A 19 10.96 -3.20 -21.74
N LEU A 20 10.41 -3.71 -20.62
CA LEU A 20 11.18 -4.03 -19.42
C LEU A 20 12.20 -5.15 -19.70
N ARG A 21 11.80 -6.18 -20.44
CA ARG A 21 12.70 -7.25 -20.89
C ARG A 21 13.89 -6.67 -21.66
N ALA A 22 13.63 -5.88 -22.70
CA ALA A 22 14.68 -5.28 -23.51
C ALA A 22 15.66 -4.42 -22.70
N ILE A 23 15.14 -3.63 -21.72
CA ILE A 23 15.95 -2.81 -20.81
C ILE A 23 16.85 -3.69 -19.94
N LEU A 24 16.32 -4.77 -19.38
CA LEU A 24 17.05 -5.66 -18.48
C LEU A 24 18.07 -6.53 -19.23
N GLU A 25 17.72 -7.08 -20.39
CA GLU A 25 18.61 -7.89 -21.21
C GLU A 25 19.82 -7.11 -21.75
N ALA A 26 19.67 -5.78 -21.90
CA ALA A 26 20.79 -4.91 -22.24
C ALA A 26 21.83 -4.75 -21.13
N GLN A 27 21.54 -5.23 -19.91
CA GLN A 27 22.44 -5.14 -18.76
C GLN A 27 23.06 -6.51 -18.46
N PRO A 28 24.40 -6.61 -18.31
CA PRO A 28 25.07 -7.91 -18.12
C PRO A 28 24.80 -8.54 -16.75
N ASP A 29 24.40 -7.75 -15.77
CA ASP A 29 24.18 -8.14 -14.37
C ASP A 29 22.74 -8.57 -14.08
N PHE A 30 21.81 -8.50 -15.05
CA PHE A 30 20.44 -8.95 -14.87
C PHE A 30 20.10 -10.20 -15.67
N GLU A 31 19.13 -10.95 -15.17
CA GLU A 31 18.52 -12.11 -15.81
C GLU A 31 17.01 -12.12 -15.55
N ILE A 32 16.21 -12.38 -16.57
CA ILE A 32 14.76 -12.49 -16.42
C ILE A 32 14.44 -13.91 -15.95
N ALA A 33 13.98 -14.03 -14.72
CA ALA A 33 13.54 -15.28 -14.12
C ALA A 33 12.20 -15.75 -14.70
N GLY A 34 11.33 -14.81 -15.09
CA GLY A 34 10.02 -15.10 -15.66
C GLY A 34 9.19 -13.85 -15.86
N GLU A 35 7.97 -14.05 -16.39
CA GLU A 35 6.95 -13.01 -16.54
C GLU A 35 5.62 -13.50 -16.01
N ALA A 36 4.80 -12.56 -15.51
CA ALA A 36 3.44 -12.79 -15.06
C ALA A 36 2.50 -11.75 -15.69
N VAL A 37 1.29 -12.17 -16.05
CA VAL A 37 0.29 -11.31 -16.69
C VAL A 37 -0.80 -10.84 -15.72
N ASP A 38 -0.75 -11.30 -14.48
CA ASP A 38 -1.61 -10.87 -13.38
C ASP A 38 -0.99 -11.19 -12.01
N GLY A 39 -1.66 -10.72 -10.95
CA GLY A 39 -1.16 -10.87 -9.59
C GLY A 39 -1.11 -12.29 -9.08
N GLN A 40 -2.04 -13.17 -9.49
CA GLN A 40 -2.02 -14.57 -9.06
C GLN A 40 -0.81 -15.31 -9.65
N GLU A 41 -0.60 -15.12 -10.95
CA GLU A 41 0.58 -15.69 -11.63
C GLU A 41 1.89 -15.14 -11.05
N ALA A 42 1.92 -13.85 -10.65
CA ALA A 42 3.07 -13.26 -9.99
C ALA A 42 3.37 -13.91 -8.65
N VAL A 43 2.35 -14.19 -7.82
CA VAL A 43 2.52 -14.92 -6.55
C VAL A 43 3.07 -16.32 -6.81
N ASP A 44 2.43 -17.09 -7.69
CA ASP A 44 2.79 -18.49 -7.97
C ASP A 44 4.22 -18.59 -8.51
N LYS A 45 4.60 -17.72 -9.46
CA LYS A 45 5.96 -17.67 -10.03
C LYS A 45 7.00 -17.16 -9.03
N THR A 46 6.67 -16.26 -8.13
CA THR A 46 7.59 -15.84 -7.07
C THR A 46 7.95 -17.03 -6.18
N ILE A 47 6.99 -17.84 -5.78
CA ILE A 47 7.21 -19.05 -4.96
C ILE A 47 8.04 -20.09 -5.73
N GLN A 48 7.70 -20.32 -7.00
CA GLN A 48 8.34 -21.34 -7.83
C GLN A 48 9.77 -20.97 -8.24
N LEU A 49 9.97 -19.74 -8.72
CA LEU A 49 11.20 -19.29 -9.36
C LEU A 49 12.18 -18.66 -8.38
N LYS A 50 11.70 -18.19 -7.22
CA LYS A 50 12.48 -17.48 -6.19
C LYS A 50 13.35 -16.39 -6.81
N PRO A 51 12.77 -15.38 -7.46
CA PRO A 51 13.51 -14.27 -8.05
C PRO A 51 14.14 -13.41 -6.94
N ASP A 52 15.22 -12.72 -7.26
CA ASP A 52 15.85 -11.76 -6.35
C ASP A 52 14.99 -10.49 -6.19
N ILE A 53 14.29 -10.10 -7.29
CA ILE A 53 13.41 -8.93 -7.32
C ILE A 53 12.16 -9.26 -8.14
N VAL A 54 11.01 -8.80 -7.68
CA VAL A 54 9.76 -8.76 -8.44
C VAL A 54 9.47 -7.33 -8.85
N ILE A 55 9.38 -7.05 -10.15
CA ILE A 55 8.79 -5.82 -10.68
C ILE A 55 7.28 -6.06 -10.74
N MET A 56 6.49 -5.23 -10.06
CA MET A 56 5.06 -5.46 -9.86
C MET A 56 4.23 -4.26 -10.30
N ASP A 57 3.40 -4.41 -11.34
CA ASP A 57 2.36 -3.43 -11.62
C ASP A 57 1.25 -3.51 -10.57
N LEU A 58 0.67 -2.36 -10.23
CA LEU A 58 -0.45 -2.28 -9.28
C LEU A 58 -1.79 -2.67 -9.92
N THR A 59 -1.96 -2.31 -11.18
CA THR A 59 -3.25 -2.44 -11.88
C THR A 59 -3.22 -3.67 -12.78
N MET A 60 -3.57 -4.82 -12.23
CA MET A 60 -3.64 -6.08 -12.97
C MET A 60 -5.00 -6.77 -12.77
N PRO A 61 -5.46 -7.57 -13.75
CA PRO A 61 -6.70 -8.35 -13.63
C PRO A 61 -6.58 -9.49 -12.62
N ARG A 62 -7.70 -10.08 -12.24
CA ARG A 62 -7.84 -11.20 -11.29
C ARG A 62 -7.38 -10.82 -9.88
N LEU A 63 -6.10 -10.67 -9.66
CA LEU A 63 -5.49 -10.22 -8.41
C LEU A 63 -4.65 -8.96 -8.68
N ASN A 64 -4.97 -7.83 -8.04
CA ASN A 64 -4.20 -6.61 -8.20
C ASN A 64 -2.81 -6.72 -7.54
N GLY A 65 -1.86 -5.88 -7.99
CA GLY A 65 -0.47 -5.97 -7.56
C GLY A 65 -0.26 -5.70 -6.08
N LEU A 66 -1.09 -4.86 -5.45
CA LEU A 66 -1.00 -4.60 -4.00
C LEU A 66 -1.35 -5.86 -3.19
N GLU A 67 -2.41 -6.56 -3.57
CA GLU A 67 -2.80 -7.79 -2.88
C GLU A 67 -1.83 -8.95 -3.20
N ALA A 68 -1.35 -9.03 -4.45
CA ALA A 68 -0.29 -9.98 -4.83
C ALA A 68 0.97 -9.77 -3.98
N MET A 69 1.41 -8.53 -3.82
CA MET A 69 2.55 -8.19 -2.98
C MET A 69 2.34 -8.58 -1.52
N ARG A 70 1.15 -8.35 -0.95
CA ARG A 70 0.82 -8.79 0.41
C ARG A 70 0.93 -10.30 0.56
N GLN A 71 0.46 -11.07 -0.43
CA GLN A 71 0.58 -12.53 -0.41
C GLN A 71 2.04 -12.98 -0.55
N ILE A 72 2.82 -12.36 -1.43
CA ILE A 72 4.26 -12.60 -1.56
C ILE A 72 4.96 -12.37 -0.22
N LYS A 73 4.72 -11.21 0.42
CA LYS A 73 5.34 -10.85 1.70
C LYS A 73 4.91 -11.71 2.88
N ARG A 74 3.71 -12.31 2.84
CA ARG A 74 3.29 -13.31 3.85
C ARG A 74 4.06 -14.62 3.70
N ASN A 75 4.33 -15.04 2.46
CA ASN A 75 5.07 -16.28 2.17
C ASN A 75 6.59 -16.09 2.36
N ASP A 76 7.11 -14.94 1.98
CA ASP A 76 8.51 -14.55 2.10
C ASP A 76 8.61 -13.05 2.48
N PRO A 77 8.79 -12.73 3.76
CA PRO A 77 8.92 -11.35 4.23
C PRO A 77 10.11 -10.60 3.62
N ASP A 78 11.16 -11.32 3.22
CA ASP A 78 12.39 -10.76 2.64
C ASP A 78 12.31 -10.56 1.12
N ALA A 79 11.24 -11.06 0.46
CA ALA A 79 11.04 -10.88 -0.98
C ALA A 79 11.11 -9.40 -1.36
N ARG A 80 11.94 -9.05 -2.33
CA ARG A 80 12.10 -7.67 -2.79
C ARG A 80 11.11 -7.37 -3.89
N VAL A 81 10.24 -6.38 -3.66
CA VAL A 81 9.23 -5.96 -4.64
C VAL A 81 9.42 -4.49 -5.00
N LEU A 82 9.75 -4.22 -6.26
CA LEU A 82 9.74 -2.88 -6.84
C LEU A 82 8.39 -2.66 -7.53
N VAL A 83 7.57 -1.78 -6.98
CA VAL A 83 6.27 -1.46 -7.55
C VAL A 83 6.42 -0.50 -8.72
N LEU A 84 5.75 -0.81 -9.85
CA LEU A 84 5.58 0.08 -11.00
C LEU A 84 4.17 0.68 -10.99
N THR A 85 4.04 1.98 -11.29
CA THR A 85 2.75 2.65 -11.33
C THR A 85 2.73 3.82 -12.32
N MET A 86 1.56 4.09 -12.90
CA MET A 86 1.33 5.28 -13.74
C MET A 86 1.02 6.54 -12.91
N HIS A 87 0.69 6.42 -11.62
CA HIS A 87 0.13 7.51 -10.84
C HIS A 87 0.93 7.82 -9.58
N GLU A 88 1.14 9.12 -9.32
CA GLU A 88 1.56 9.66 -8.01
C GLU A 88 0.35 9.79 -7.06
N ASN A 89 -0.43 8.73 -6.86
CA ASN A 89 -1.57 8.80 -5.94
C ASN A 89 -1.10 8.51 -4.51
N ASP A 90 -1.23 9.50 -3.63
CA ASP A 90 -0.78 9.43 -2.25
C ASP A 90 -1.40 8.26 -1.47
N THR A 91 -2.67 7.96 -1.70
CA THR A 91 -3.35 6.85 -1.00
C THR A 91 -2.73 5.49 -1.34
N TYR A 92 -2.43 5.24 -2.62
CA TYR A 92 -1.78 4.00 -3.04
C TYR A 92 -0.32 3.92 -2.58
N PHE A 93 0.39 5.04 -2.57
CA PHE A 93 1.78 5.10 -2.12
C PHE A 93 1.94 4.58 -0.69
N PHE A 94 1.16 5.09 0.25
CA PHE A 94 1.23 4.63 1.64
C PHE A 94 0.80 3.17 1.81
N GLN A 95 -0.23 2.72 1.09
CA GLN A 95 -0.66 1.31 1.14
C GLN A 95 0.41 0.35 0.61
N VAL A 96 1.15 0.75 -0.42
CA VAL A 96 2.26 0.00 -1.01
C VAL A 96 3.43 -0.10 -0.03
N LEU A 97 3.78 0.99 0.64
CA LEU A 97 4.82 0.99 1.68
C LEU A 97 4.41 0.14 2.89
N ASP A 98 3.19 0.29 3.38
CA ASP A 98 2.64 -0.52 4.50
C ASP A 98 2.60 -2.03 4.16
N ALA A 99 2.44 -2.37 2.89
CA ALA A 99 2.50 -3.75 2.41
C ALA A 99 3.92 -4.28 2.26
N GLY A 100 4.95 -3.45 2.53
CA GLY A 100 6.36 -3.85 2.54
C GLY A 100 7.08 -3.77 1.19
N ALA A 101 6.65 -2.89 0.28
CA ALA A 101 7.38 -2.65 -0.96
C ALA A 101 8.84 -2.22 -0.68
N SER A 102 9.76 -2.75 -1.44
CA SER A 102 11.18 -2.38 -1.40
C SER A 102 11.47 -1.14 -2.25
N GLY A 103 10.54 -0.72 -3.10
CA GLY A 103 10.67 0.51 -3.87
C GLY A 103 9.40 0.84 -4.63
N TYR A 104 9.31 2.11 -5.05
CA TYR A 104 8.18 2.67 -5.80
C TYR A 104 8.72 3.43 -7.00
N PHE A 105 8.38 2.97 -8.20
CA PHE A 105 8.85 3.54 -9.46
C PHE A 105 7.68 3.97 -10.33
N ILE A 106 7.78 5.17 -10.92
CA ILE A 106 6.74 5.71 -11.80
C ILE A 106 7.03 5.29 -13.25
N LYS A 107 6.03 4.72 -13.94
CA LYS A 107 6.09 4.34 -15.36
C LYS A 107 6.24 5.58 -16.25
N GLY A 108 7.33 6.19 -16.28
CA GLY A 108 7.62 7.43 -17.03
C GLY A 108 9.03 7.89 -16.76
N GLY A 109 9.67 7.26 -15.79
CA GLY A 109 11.10 7.41 -15.53
C GLY A 109 11.96 6.81 -16.64
N SER A 110 13.20 7.22 -16.71
CA SER A 110 14.16 6.71 -17.70
C SER A 110 14.56 5.25 -17.41
N SER A 111 15.01 4.54 -18.44
CA SER A 111 15.58 3.19 -18.27
C SER A 111 16.78 3.17 -17.32
N ALA A 112 17.61 4.21 -17.32
CA ALA A 112 18.74 4.34 -16.41
C ALA A 112 18.29 4.44 -14.94
N GLU A 113 17.22 5.20 -14.66
CA GLU A 113 16.65 5.30 -13.32
C GLU A 113 16.03 3.97 -12.86
N LEU A 114 15.35 3.24 -13.75
CA LEU A 114 14.82 1.92 -13.44
C LEU A 114 15.93 0.94 -13.05
N ILE A 115 17.00 0.88 -13.81
CA ILE A 115 18.17 0.04 -13.53
C ILE A 115 18.81 0.43 -12.19
N SER A 116 18.94 1.74 -11.92
CA SER A 116 19.43 2.23 -10.63
C SER A 116 18.52 1.81 -9.48
N ALA A 117 17.20 1.93 -9.65
CA ALA A 117 16.21 1.51 -8.66
C ALA A 117 16.32 0.00 -8.35
N LEU A 118 16.43 -0.83 -9.37
CA LEU A 118 16.58 -2.29 -9.20
C LEU A 118 17.86 -2.65 -8.46
N ARG A 119 18.98 -2.01 -8.79
CA ARG A 119 20.25 -2.23 -8.06
C ARG A 119 20.16 -1.78 -6.60
N THR A 120 19.52 -0.64 -6.33
CA THR A 120 19.25 -0.15 -4.98
C THR A 120 18.45 -1.20 -4.18
N VAL A 121 17.34 -1.68 -4.75
CA VAL A 121 16.50 -2.70 -4.12
C VAL A 121 17.24 -4.02 -3.93
N TRP A 122 18.08 -4.42 -4.87
CA TRP A 122 18.89 -5.64 -4.75
C TRP A 122 19.90 -5.57 -3.60
N HIS A 123 20.47 -4.38 -3.33
CA HIS A 123 21.36 -4.17 -2.18
C HIS A 123 20.63 -4.13 -0.83
N GLY A 124 19.30 -4.18 -0.82
CA GLY A 124 18.47 -4.16 0.38
C GLY A 124 18.03 -2.77 0.80
N ASP A 125 18.36 -1.74 0.01
CA ASP A 125 17.92 -0.37 0.23
C ASP A 125 16.54 -0.13 -0.37
N VAL A 126 15.86 0.94 0.09
CA VAL A 126 14.55 1.35 -0.43
C VAL A 126 14.72 2.40 -1.52
N PHE A 127 14.10 2.18 -2.68
CA PHE A 127 14.08 3.18 -3.75
C PHE A 127 12.79 4.00 -3.70
N LEU A 128 12.93 5.31 -3.51
CA LEU A 128 11.83 6.29 -3.60
C LEU A 128 12.31 7.53 -4.34
N TYR A 129 11.41 8.14 -5.13
CA TYR A 129 11.67 9.48 -5.67
C TYR A 129 11.77 10.51 -4.54
N PRO A 130 12.61 11.57 -4.69
CA PRO A 130 12.75 12.62 -3.67
C PRO A 130 11.42 13.27 -3.26
N SER A 131 10.49 13.44 -4.21
CA SER A 131 9.13 13.93 -3.94
C SER A 131 8.36 13.03 -2.98
N MET A 132 8.47 11.72 -3.15
CA MET A 132 7.81 10.72 -2.31
C MET A 132 8.48 10.58 -0.94
N ALA A 133 9.81 10.63 -0.89
CA ALA A 133 10.55 10.68 0.37
C ALA A 133 10.16 11.92 1.20
N LYS A 134 10.00 13.08 0.54
CA LYS A 134 9.50 14.31 1.19
C LYS A 134 8.07 14.15 1.73
N LYS A 135 7.17 13.49 0.98
CA LYS A 135 5.80 13.19 1.42
C LYS A 135 5.81 12.28 2.66
N LEU A 136 6.60 11.22 2.62
CA LEU A 136 6.74 10.28 3.74
C LEU A 136 7.26 10.99 5.00
N LEU A 137 8.30 11.80 4.87
CA LEU A 137 8.84 12.59 5.97
C LEU A 137 7.82 13.61 6.48
N GLY A 138 7.09 14.27 5.59
CA GLY A 138 6.04 15.22 5.94
C GLY A 138 4.91 14.57 6.74
N ASP A 139 4.46 13.39 6.33
CA ASP A 139 3.43 12.63 7.04
C ASP A 139 3.95 12.15 8.42
N TYR A 140 5.17 11.63 8.47
CA TYR A 140 5.82 11.24 9.73
C TYR A 140 5.95 12.41 10.71
N LEU A 141 6.43 13.57 10.25
CA LEU A 141 6.57 14.77 11.08
C LEU A 141 5.21 15.32 11.53
N LYS A 142 4.18 15.24 10.68
CA LYS A 142 2.80 15.60 11.04
C LYS A 142 2.28 14.70 12.15
N ARG A 143 2.46 13.39 12.06
CA ARG A 143 2.11 12.40 13.10
C ARG A 143 2.88 12.64 14.40
N ALA A 144 4.20 12.88 14.31
CA ALA A 144 5.04 13.16 15.47
C ALA A 144 4.68 14.47 16.19
N ARG A 145 4.32 15.53 15.44
CA ARG A 145 3.90 16.83 16.02
C ARG A 145 2.54 16.79 16.69
N THR A 146 1.64 15.94 16.22
CA THR A 146 0.30 15.81 16.83
C THR A 146 0.30 15.01 18.13
N GLY A 147 1.45 14.48 18.56
CA GLY A 147 1.62 13.78 19.84
C GLY A 147 0.74 12.54 19.98
N ASN A 148 0.26 12.03 18.87
CA ASN A 148 -0.68 10.93 18.84
C ASN A 148 0.05 9.66 18.39
N ASP A 149 0.63 8.92 19.34
CA ASP A 149 0.87 7.48 19.25
C ASP A 149 -0.45 6.67 19.14
N LYS A 150 -1.48 7.30 18.63
CA LYS A 150 -2.71 6.63 18.26
C LYS A 150 -2.55 6.23 16.81
N GLU A 151 -2.25 4.95 16.60
CA GLU A 151 -2.36 4.28 15.31
C GLU A 151 -3.52 4.93 14.52
N SER A 152 -3.18 5.64 13.44
CA SER A 152 -4.16 6.06 12.45
C SER A 152 -5.01 4.83 12.14
N TYR A 153 -6.30 4.89 12.43
CA TYR A 153 -7.20 3.74 12.22
C TYR A 153 -7.14 3.39 10.75
N LYS A 154 -6.47 2.27 10.44
CA LYS A 154 -6.04 1.87 9.10
C LYS A 154 -7.18 2.07 8.11
N GLY A 155 -7.05 3.11 7.27
CA GLY A 155 -7.97 3.40 6.19
C GLY A 155 -9.11 4.39 6.47
N LEU A 156 -9.28 4.92 7.69
CA LEU A 156 -10.27 5.97 7.95
C LEU A 156 -9.71 7.37 7.66
N THR A 157 -10.50 8.18 6.97
CA THR A 157 -10.23 9.61 6.80
C THR A 157 -10.37 10.35 8.13
N GLU A 158 -9.80 11.55 8.25
CA GLU A 158 -9.94 12.39 9.47
C GLU A 158 -11.42 12.58 9.85
N ARG A 159 -12.29 12.77 8.85
CA ARG A 159 -13.74 12.92 9.06
C ARG A 159 -14.39 11.63 9.56
N GLU A 160 -13.97 10.48 9.05
CA GLU A 160 -14.47 9.20 9.53
C GLU A 160 -13.98 8.88 10.95
N GLN A 161 -12.77 9.29 11.30
CA GLN A 161 -12.24 9.17 12.68
C GLN A 161 -13.01 10.04 13.67
N GLU A 162 -13.33 11.28 13.30
CA GLU A 162 -14.14 12.18 14.10
C GLU A 162 -15.55 11.60 14.35
N ILE A 163 -16.17 11.09 13.29
CA ILE A 163 -17.48 10.42 13.38
C ILE A 163 -17.39 9.16 14.23
N LEU A 164 -16.36 8.32 14.07
CA LEU A 164 -16.14 7.12 14.87
C LEU A 164 -16.04 7.47 16.37
N LYS A 165 -15.30 8.53 16.72
CA LYS A 165 -15.17 9.01 18.09
C LYS A 165 -16.52 9.38 18.68
N LEU A 166 -17.32 10.18 17.98
CA LEU A 166 -18.65 10.61 18.44
C LEU A 166 -19.63 9.42 18.58
N ILE A 167 -19.55 8.42 17.67
CA ILE A 167 -20.32 7.17 17.80
C ILE A 167 -19.93 6.42 19.06
N ALA A 168 -18.63 6.35 19.35
CA ALA A 168 -18.08 5.65 20.49
C ALA A 168 -18.43 6.34 21.83
N GLU A 169 -18.53 7.67 21.82
CA GLU A 169 -19.06 8.49 22.94
C GLU A 169 -20.56 8.33 23.17
N GLY A 170 -21.23 7.50 22.37
CA GLY A 170 -22.66 7.19 22.53
C GLY A 170 -23.60 8.13 21.79
N ARG A 171 -23.11 9.10 21.02
CA ARG A 171 -23.93 10.08 20.29
C ARG A 171 -24.83 9.40 19.26
N THR A 172 -26.05 9.91 19.13
CA THR A 172 -26.98 9.51 18.07
C THR A 172 -26.56 10.09 16.71
N ASN A 173 -27.06 9.53 15.61
CA ASN A 173 -26.79 10.08 14.27
C ASN A 173 -27.26 11.54 14.13
N GLN A 174 -28.36 11.94 14.82
CA GLN A 174 -28.86 13.30 14.82
C GLN A 174 -27.87 14.24 15.54
N GLU A 175 -27.43 13.89 16.75
CA GLU A 175 -26.47 14.69 17.52
C GLU A 175 -25.13 14.85 16.80
N ILE A 176 -24.69 13.81 16.10
CA ILE A 176 -23.46 13.87 15.27
C ILE A 176 -23.69 14.81 14.09
N ALA A 177 -24.84 14.69 13.41
CA ALA A 177 -25.20 15.56 12.29
C ALA A 177 -25.22 17.02 12.68
N ASP A 178 -25.86 17.33 13.83
CA ASP A 178 -25.94 18.69 14.37
C ASP A 178 -24.55 19.21 14.77
N THR A 179 -23.73 18.40 15.43
CA THR A 179 -22.37 18.78 15.85
C THR A 179 -21.46 19.06 14.65
N LEU A 180 -21.58 18.29 13.58
CA LEU A 180 -20.70 18.35 12.41
C LEU A 180 -21.25 19.16 11.24
N ILE A 181 -22.45 19.74 11.42
CA ILE A 181 -23.20 20.54 10.41
C ILE A 181 -23.38 19.71 9.11
N LEU A 182 -23.87 18.48 9.26
CA LEU A 182 -24.14 17.54 8.18
C LEU A 182 -25.58 17.05 8.23
N SER A 183 -26.04 16.36 7.18
CA SER A 183 -27.31 15.63 7.22
C SER A 183 -27.17 14.28 7.93
N THR A 184 -28.24 13.79 8.53
CA THR A 184 -28.28 12.45 9.15
C THR A 184 -28.01 11.34 8.14
N SER A 185 -28.42 11.53 6.87
CA SER A 185 -28.12 10.60 5.77
C SER A 185 -26.63 10.55 5.44
N THR A 186 -25.94 11.70 5.52
CA THR A 186 -24.47 11.78 5.34
C THR A 186 -23.77 11.02 6.45
N ILE A 187 -24.21 11.15 7.70
CA ILE A 187 -23.67 10.40 8.85
C ILE A 187 -23.87 8.89 8.68
N GLN A 188 -25.04 8.46 8.20
CA GLN A 188 -25.31 7.04 7.91
C GLN A 188 -24.34 6.48 6.84
N THR A 189 -24.08 7.24 5.78
CA THR A 189 -23.14 6.87 4.73
C THR A 189 -21.72 6.76 5.28
N HIS A 190 -21.23 7.73 6.04
CA HIS A 190 -19.92 7.64 6.68
C HIS A 190 -19.81 6.45 7.62
N ARG A 191 -20.84 6.18 8.42
CA ARG A 191 -20.87 5.02 9.31
C ARG A 191 -20.77 3.70 8.53
N ALA A 192 -21.49 3.56 7.41
CA ALA A 192 -21.39 2.38 6.55
C ALA A 192 -19.96 2.20 5.99
N HIS A 193 -19.33 3.29 5.56
CA HIS A 193 -17.95 3.26 5.07
C HIS A 193 -16.95 2.90 6.18
N ILE A 194 -17.11 3.47 7.39
CA ILE A 194 -16.27 3.13 8.56
C ILE A 194 -16.39 1.64 8.87
N MET A 195 -17.61 1.12 8.94
CA MET A 195 -17.86 -0.30 9.22
C MET A 195 -17.22 -1.21 8.15
N ALA A 196 -17.38 -0.86 6.87
CA ALA A 196 -16.78 -1.61 5.76
C ALA A 196 -15.24 -1.59 5.82
N LYS A 197 -14.64 -0.42 6.08
CA LYS A 197 -13.18 -0.28 6.17
C LYS A 197 -12.56 -1.00 7.37
N LEU A 198 -13.29 -1.10 8.48
CA LEU A 198 -12.82 -1.76 9.70
C LEU A 198 -13.23 -3.23 9.78
N GLY A 199 -14.03 -3.75 8.83
CA GLY A 199 -14.57 -5.11 8.87
C GLY A 199 -15.54 -5.36 10.03
N LEU A 200 -16.28 -4.31 10.45
CA LEU A 200 -17.22 -4.35 11.57
C LEU A 200 -18.65 -4.38 11.06
N HIS A 201 -19.55 -5.04 11.81
CA HIS A 201 -20.92 -5.27 11.34
C HIS A 201 -21.99 -4.62 12.23
N THR A 202 -21.67 -4.29 13.47
CA THR A 202 -22.64 -3.72 14.43
C THR A 202 -22.12 -2.44 15.07
N ARG A 203 -23.05 -1.60 15.63
CA ARG A 203 -22.67 -0.43 16.44
C ARG A 203 -21.85 -0.84 17.66
N THR A 204 -22.18 -1.98 18.25
CA THR A 204 -21.45 -2.51 19.40
C THR A 204 -20.00 -2.83 19.05
N ASP A 205 -19.75 -3.35 17.84
CA ASP A 205 -18.38 -3.62 17.37
C ASP A 205 -17.58 -2.34 17.21
N LEU A 206 -18.20 -1.25 16.71
CA LEU A 206 -17.57 0.07 16.62
C LEU A 206 -17.15 0.58 18.00
N VAL A 207 -18.05 0.48 19.00
CA VAL A 207 -17.76 0.90 20.38
C VAL A 207 -16.64 0.06 20.99
N LYS A 208 -16.70 -1.26 20.87
CA LYS A 208 -15.64 -2.18 21.33
C LYS A 208 -14.29 -1.86 20.66
N PHE A 209 -14.29 -1.64 19.36
CA PHE A 209 -13.11 -1.24 18.61
C PHE A 209 -12.52 0.06 19.15
N ALA A 210 -13.36 1.07 19.40
CA ALA A 210 -12.94 2.36 19.91
C ALA A 210 -12.33 2.27 21.33
N ILE A 211 -12.90 1.44 22.20
CA ILE A 211 -12.35 1.17 23.54
C ILE A 211 -11.01 0.44 23.43
N HIS A 212 -10.92 -0.63 22.67
CA HIS A 212 -9.70 -1.40 22.47
C HIS A 212 -8.54 -0.58 21.90
N ARG A 213 -8.88 0.43 21.06
CA ARG A 213 -7.92 1.34 20.46
C ARG A 213 -7.67 2.62 21.28
N GLY A 214 -8.28 2.74 22.46
CA GLY A 214 -8.11 3.90 23.33
C GLY A 214 -8.65 5.21 22.73
N ILE A 215 -9.60 5.15 21.77
CA ILE A 215 -10.28 6.32 21.18
C ILE A 215 -11.14 6.98 22.25
N ILE A 216 -11.76 6.17 23.08
CA ILE A 216 -12.48 6.58 24.28
C ILE A 216 -11.99 5.78 25.49
N THR A 217 -11.93 6.44 26.63
CA THR A 217 -11.73 5.80 27.95
C THR A 217 -13.08 5.66 28.61
N LEU A 218 -13.36 4.52 29.21
CA LEU A 218 -14.50 4.38 30.11
C LEU A 218 -14.07 5.00 31.43
N ASP A 219 -14.49 6.27 31.67
CA ASP A 219 -14.39 6.83 33.01
C ASP A 219 -15.27 5.99 33.95
N LYS A 220 -14.67 5.61 35.09
CA LYS A 220 -15.33 4.83 36.13
C LYS A 220 -16.35 5.67 36.87
#